data_3ccc87b79da4ac8061604c57f41100d7
#
_entry.id   3ccc87b79da4ac8061604c57f41100d7
#
_cell.length_a   1.000
_cell.length_b   1.000
_cell.length_c   1.000
_cell.angle_alpha   90.00
_cell.angle_beta   90.00
_cell.angle_gamma   90.00
#
_symmetry.space_group_name_H-M   'P 1'
#
loop_
_entity.id
_entity.type
_entity.pdbx_description
1 polymer ?
#
loop_
_entity_poly.entity_id
_entity_poly.type
_entity_poly.pdbx_seq_one_letter_code
_entity_poly.pdbx_strand_id
1 'polypeptide(L)'
;MALVRMLTNLLRDKNVSPKLVPIIPDEARTFGMEGFFQKIGIYAHEGQKYEPVDSKLLSSYREDKSGQVLEEGITEAGSMSSWIAAGTSYTNHDIEMIPIYLFYSMFGFQRVGDFAWAAGDSQARGFLIGATSGRTTLAGEGLQHQDGHSHLLASTIPNCVSYDPTFAYELAVIFRDGSVSYTHLRAHETDS
;
A
#
# COMPACT_ATOMS: atom_id res chain seq x y z
N MET A 1 -3.65 14.04 3.63
CA MET A 1 -2.35 14.09 2.90
C MET A 1 -1.12 13.84 3.77
N ALA A 2 -1.29 13.46 5.07
CA ALA A 2 -0.16 13.12 5.94
C ALA A 2 0.64 11.92 5.43
N LEU A 3 -0.03 10.85 5.02
CA LEU A 3 0.58 9.66 4.43
C LEU A 3 1.50 9.99 3.25
N VAL A 4 1.02 10.75 2.28
CA VAL A 4 1.80 11.12 1.07
C VAL A 4 3.05 11.91 1.43
N ARG A 5 2.96 12.83 2.40
CA ARG A 5 4.13 13.56 2.90
C ARG A 5 5.14 12.64 3.59
N MET A 6 4.65 11.70 4.38
CA MET A 6 5.50 10.70 5.04
C MET A 6 6.20 9.82 4.02
N LEU A 7 5.47 9.23 3.08
CA LEU A 7 6.06 8.44 1.98
C LEU A 7 7.05 9.24 1.16
N THR A 8 6.74 10.52 0.87
CA THR A 8 7.68 11.42 0.18
C THR A 8 8.99 11.60 0.95
N ASN A 9 8.94 11.63 2.28
CA ASN A 9 10.15 11.71 3.10
C ASN A 9 10.92 10.39 3.12
N LEU A 10 10.23 9.25 3.23
CA LEU A 10 10.84 7.92 3.15
C LEU A 10 11.54 7.70 1.80
N LEU A 11 10.98 8.19 0.71
CA LEU A 11 11.59 8.14 -0.63
C LEU A 11 12.88 8.97 -0.77
N ARG A 12 13.23 9.82 0.22
CA ARG A 12 14.51 10.53 0.26
C ARG A 12 15.60 9.76 1.00
N ASP A 13 15.23 8.77 1.79
CA ASP A 13 16.16 7.93 2.51
C ASP A 13 16.74 6.88 1.57
N LYS A 14 18.07 6.88 1.40
CA LYS A 14 18.76 5.99 0.45
C LYS A 14 18.69 4.51 0.83
N ASN A 15 18.43 4.20 2.11
CA ASN A 15 18.34 2.82 2.59
C ASN A 15 16.91 2.27 2.50
N VAL A 16 15.92 3.14 2.60
CA VAL A 16 14.49 2.78 2.62
C VAL A 16 13.88 2.88 1.22
N SER A 17 14.19 3.96 0.49
CA SER A 17 13.59 4.24 -0.82
C SER A 17 13.64 3.06 -1.80
N PRO A 18 14.75 2.33 -1.97
CA PRO A 18 14.81 1.20 -2.91
C PRO A 18 13.94 0.01 -2.52
N LYS A 19 13.49 -0.06 -1.26
CA LYS A 19 12.67 -1.14 -0.72
C LYS A 19 11.17 -0.84 -0.79
N LEU A 20 10.81 0.42 -0.95
CA LEU A 20 9.40 0.84 -0.96
C LEU A 20 8.71 0.46 -2.27
N VAL A 21 7.58 -0.22 -2.15
CA VAL A 21 6.74 -0.62 -3.30
C VAL A 21 5.32 -0.11 -3.07
N PRO A 22 5.02 1.14 -3.47
CA PRO A 22 3.65 1.64 -3.46
C PRO A 22 2.81 0.89 -4.49
N ILE A 23 1.67 0.37 -4.07
CA ILE A 23 0.73 -0.38 -4.91
C ILE A 23 -0.61 0.34 -4.87
N ILE A 24 -1.17 0.63 -6.02
CA ILE A 24 -2.44 1.35 -6.18
C ILE A 24 -3.29 0.71 -7.26
N PRO A 25 -4.63 0.71 -7.09
CA PRO A 25 -5.52 0.09 -8.06
C PRO A 25 -5.84 0.96 -9.28
N ASP A 26 -5.39 2.16 -9.42
CA ASP A 26 -5.67 3.14 -10.51
C ASP A 26 -6.28 4.46 -10.03
N GLU A 27 -5.97 4.88 -8.85
CA GLU A 27 -6.56 6.09 -8.26
C GLU A 27 -5.50 6.98 -7.60
N ALA A 28 -4.28 6.96 -8.16
CA ALA A 28 -3.15 7.68 -7.58
C ALA A 28 -3.43 9.17 -7.36
N ARG A 29 -4.13 9.83 -8.29
CA ARG A 29 -4.50 11.24 -8.17
C ARG A 29 -5.51 11.48 -7.05
N THR A 30 -6.48 10.59 -6.89
CA THR A 30 -7.47 10.66 -5.80
C THR A 30 -6.80 10.54 -4.44
N PHE A 31 -5.75 9.74 -4.34
CA PHE A 31 -4.94 9.62 -3.12
C PHE A 31 -3.88 10.73 -2.98
N GLY A 32 -3.78 11.66 -3.95
CA GLY A 32 -2.80 12.74 -3.96
C GLY A 32 -1.36 12.26 -4.17
N MET A 33 -1.19 11.13 -4.86
CA MET A 33 0.10 10.49 -5.12
C MET A 33 0.69 10.83 -6.49
N GLU A 34 0.05 11.69 -7.28
CA GLU A 34 0.52 12.08 -8.61
C GLU A 34 1.95 12.62 -8.64
N GLY A 35 2.41 13.19 -7.52
CA GLY A 35 3.80 13.62 -7.36
C GLY A 35 4.82 12.48 -7.40
N PHE A 36 4.39 11.23 -7.24
CA PHE A 36 5.27 10.06 -7.33
C PHE A 36 5.57 9.68 -8.76
N PHE A 37 4.70 9.99 -9.71
CA PHE A 37 4.93 9.70 -11.13
C PHE A 37 6.26 10.26 -11.63
N GLN A 38 6.58 11.48 -11.22
CA GLN A 38 7.83 12.14 -11.64
C GLN A 38 9.04 11.72 -10.78
N LYS A 39 8.83 11.31 -9.53
CA LYS A 39 9.92 10.99 -8.60
C LYS A 39 10.45 9.57 -8.76
N ILE A 40 9.54 8.60 -8.80
CA ILE A 40 9.88 7.18 -8.80
C ILE A 40 9.26 6.42 -9.96
N GLY A 41 8.36 7.05 -10.72
CA GLY A 41 7.71 6.47 -11.87
C GLY A 41 6.76 5.32 -11.56
N ILE A 42 5.88 5.03 -12.51
CA ILE A 42 5.05 3.84 -12.53
C ILE A 42 5.84 2.75 -13.25
N TYR A 43 5.88 1.57 -12.67
CA TYR A 43 6.57 0.45 -13.31
C TYR A 43 5.83 0.01 -14.57
N ALA A 44 6.59 -0.07 -15.67
CA ALA A 44 6.11 -0.66 -16.91
C ALA A 44 7.24 -1.47 -17.54
N HIS A 45 7.03 -2.78 -17.72
CA HIS A 45 8.03 -3.71 -18.22
C HIS A 45 8.68 -3.25 -19.53
N GLU A 46 7.91 -2.65 -20.42
CA GLU A 46 8.40 -2.17 -21.71
C GLU A 46 8.71 -0.66 -21.74
N GLY A 47 8.51 0.04 -20.62
CA GLY A 47 8.55 1.49 -20.54
C GLY A 47 7.34 2.16 -21.19
N GLN A 48 7.31 3.47 -21.19
CA GLN A 48 6.20 4.24 -21.74
C GLN A 48 6.23 4.25 -23.27
N LYS A 49 5.17 3.77 -23.92
CA LYS A 49 5.07 3.64 -25.38
C LYS A 49 4.13 4.65 -26.03
N TYR A 50 3.54 5.54 -25.25
CA TYR A 50 2.59 6.55 -25.71
C TYR A 50 2.82 7.88 -24.98
N GLU A 51 2.34 8.96 -25.57
CA GLU A 51 2.30 10.24 -24.91
C GLU A 51 1.04 10.31 -24.03
N PRO A 52 1.17 10.54 -22.71
CA PRO A 52 0.02 10.63 -21.83
C PRO A 52 -0.83 11.86 -22.17
N VAL A 53 -2.13 11.75 -21.99
CA VAL A 53 -3.09 12.85 -22.24
C VAL A 53 -2.75 14.09 -21.40
N ASP A 54 -2.15 13.87 -20.24
CA ASP A 54 -1.73 14.91 -19.29
C ASP A 54 -0.26 15.33 -19.42
N SER A 55 0.40 15.03 -20.53
CA SER A 55 1.83 15.28 -20.76
C SER A 55 2.28 16.73 -20.50
N LYS A 56 1.35 17.69 -20.59
CA LYS A 56 1.60 19.10 -20.31
C LYS A 56 1.51 19.49 -18.84
N LEU A 57 1.09 18.59 -17.97
CA LEU A 57 1.01 18.84 -16.54
C LEU A 57 2.35 18.60 -15.84
N LEU A 58 2.63 19.34 -14.76
CA LEU A 58 3.83 19.16 -13.94
C LEU A 58 3.93 17.76 -13.33
N SER A 59 2.80 17.14 -13.01
CA SER A 59 2.71 15.79 -12.47
C SER A 59 2.03 14.87 -13.48
N SER A 60 2.54 14.88 -14.72
CA SER A 60 2.05 14.01 -15.77
C SER A 60 2.28 12.54 -15.44
N TYR A 61 1.43 11.69 -15.99
CA TYR A 61 1.59 10.24 -15.91
C TYR A 61 2.93 9.82 -16.54
N ARG A 62 3.69 9.00 -15.83
CA ARG A 62 5.02 8.56 -16.30
C ARG A 62 5.25 7.10 -15.96
N GLU A 63 5.42 6.31 -16.99
CA GLU A 63 5.84 4.90 -16.93
C GLU A 63 7.35 4.78 -17.18
N ASP A 64 7.99 3.85 -16.47
CA ASP A 64 9.42 3.59 -16.63
C ASP A 64 9.72 2.14 -16.24
N LYS A 65 10.72 1.53 -16.90
CA LYS A 65 11.20 0.18 -16.55
C LYS A 65 11.79 0.10 -15.14
N SER A 66 12.30 1.21 -14.63
CA SER A 66 12.80 1.37 -13.27
C SER A 66 11.76 1.96 -12.31
N GLY A 67 10.52 2.10 -12.75
CA GLY A 67 9.43 2.62 -11.90
C GLY A 67 9.21 1.75 -10.68
N GLN A 68 8.82 2.40 -9.57
CA GLN A 68 8.58 1.71 -8.30
C GLN A 68 7.10 1.64 -7.91
N VAL A 69 6.25 2.50 -8.50
CA VAL A 69 4.80 2.43 -8.26
C VAL A 69 4.21 1.31 -9.11
N LEU A 70 3.53 0.37 -8.48
CA LEU A 70 2.73 -0.63 -9.18
C LEU A 70 1.30 -0.11 -9.29
N GLU A 71 0.90 0.26 -10.49
CA GLU A 71 -0.47 0.67 -10.80
C GLU A 71 -1.17 -0.48 -11.53
N GLU A 72 -1.95 -1.25 -10.75
CA GLU A 72 -2.48 -2.55 -11.18
C GLU A 72 -3.78 -2.44 -11.99
N GLY A 73 -4.29 -1.22 -12.17
CA GLY A 73 -5.62 -1.01 -12.70
C GLY A 73 -6.71 -1.23 -11.65
N ILE A 74 -7.98 -1.16 -12.04
CA ILE A 74 -9.12 -1.33 -11.13
C ILE A 74 -9.28 -2.82 -10.81
N THR A 75 -8.35 -3.36 -10.05
CA THR A 75 -8.35 -4.76 -9.59
C THR A 75 -7.70 -4.89 -8.23
N GLU A 76 -8.49 -5.02 -7.19
CA GLU A 76 -8.00 -5.23 -5.83
C GLU A 76 -7.31 -6.59 -5.68
N ALA A 77 -7.77 -7.60 -6.41
CA ALA A 77 -7.16 -8.93 -6.41
C ALA A 77 -5.76 -8.91 -7.01
N GLY A 78 -5.55 -8.20 -8.12
CA GLY A 78 -4.22 -7.99 -8.73
C GLY A 78 -3.29 -7.25 -7.78
N SER A 79 -3.76 -6.14 -7.23
CA SER A 79 -3.00 -5.33 -6.26
C SER A 79 -2.58 -6.15 -5.04
N MET A 80 -3.49 -6.97 -4.49
CA MET A 80 -3.18 -7.81 -3.33
C MET A 80 -2.21 -8.96 -3.69
N SER A 81 -2.30 -9.50 -4.90
CA SER A 81 -1.34 -10.50 -5.38
C SER A 81 0.08 -9.92 -5.48
N SER A 82 0.22 -8.73 -6.03
CA SER A 82 1.50 -8.02 -6.10
C SER A 82 2.02 -7.65 -4.70
N TRP A 83 1.12 -7.28 -3.78
CA TRP A 83 1.47 -7.00 -2.40
C TRP A 83 2.01 -8.26 -1.69
N ILE A 84 1.37 -9.43 -1.87
CA ILE A 84 1.85 -10.71 -1.32
C ILE A 84 3.21 -11.07 -1.91
N ALA A 85 3.38 -10.95 -3.22
CA ALA A 85 4.64 -11.25 -3.88
C ALA A 85 5.79 -10.38 -3.34
N ALA A 86 5.57 -9.07 -3.21
CA ALA A 86 6.55 -8.17 -2.61
C ALA A 86 6.76 -8.46 -1.12
N GLY A 87 5.68 -8.71 -0.38
CA GLY A 87 5.71 -8.99 1.07
C GLY A 87 6.37 -10.31 1.46
N THR A 88 6.50 -11.25 0.53
CA THR A 88 7.19 -12.54 0.72
C THR A 88 8.57 -12.59 0.06
N SER A 89 9.01 -11.52 -0.58
CA SER A 89 10.30 -11.47 -1.31
C SER A 89 11.51 -11.76 -0.42
N TYR A 90 11.42 -11.46 0.87
CA TYR A 90 12.48 -11.71 1.84
C TYR A 90 12.77 -13.22 2.02
N THR A 91 11.78 -14.09 1.86
CA THR A 91 11.97 -15.55 1.94
C THR A 91 12.28 -16.16 0.58
N ASN A 92 11.68 -15.64 -0.48
CA ASN A 92 11.77 -16.24 -1.80
C ASN A 92 13.00 -15.80 -2.58
N HIS A 93 13.51 -14.58 -2.31
CA HIS A 93 14.57 -13.95 -3.10
C HIS A 93 15.67 -13.32 -2.26
N ASP A 94 15.60 -13.41 -0.93
CA ASP A 94 16.52 -12.73 0.00
C ASP A 94 16.57 -11.20 -0.23
N ILE A 95 15.45 -10.63 -0.64
CA ILE A 95 15.27 -9.19 -0.90
C ILE A 95 14.14 -8.67 -0.03
N GLU A 96 14.45 -7.77 0.88
CA GLU A 96 13.45 -7.10 1.69
C GLU A 96 12.75 -6.01 0.88
N MET A 97 11.46 -6.17 0.63
CA MET A 97 10.60 -5.13 0.09
C MET A 97 9.57 -4.69 1.14
N ILE A 98 9.15 -3.44 1.06
CA ILE A 98 8.14 -2.83 1.93
C ILE A 98 6.94 -2.44 1.04
N PRO A 99 6.05 -3.38 0.74
CA PRO A 99 4.87 -3.06 -0.04
C PRO A 99 3.87 -2.25 0.78
N ILE A 100 3.31 -1.24 0.15
CA ILE A 100 2.30 -0.34 0.71
C ILE A 100 1.14 -0.29 -0.27
N TYR A 101 0.09 -1.04 0.02
CA TYR A 101 -1.09 -1.07 -0.82
C TYR A 101 -2.13 -0.08 -0.30
N LEU A 102 -2.47 0.90 -1.13
CA LEU A 102 -3.53 1.87 -0.88
C LEU A 102 -4.79 1.47 -1.65
N PHE A 103 -5.91 1.48 -0.97
CA PHE A 103 -7.21 1.15 -1.54
C PHE A 103 -8.32 1.98 -0.90
N TYR A 104 -9.46 2.07 -1.54
CA TYR A 104 -10.65 2.56 -0.87
C TYR A 104 -11.04 1.59 0.24
N SER A 105 -11.16 2.09 1.46
CA SER A 105 -11.35 1.26 2.67
C SER A 105 -12.46 0.22 2.49
N MET A 106 -13.59 0.63 1.91
CA MET A 106 -14.72 -0.27 1.67
C MET A 106 -14.38 -1.44 0.74
N PHE A 107 -13.41 -1.29 -0.16
CA PHE A 107 -13.07 -2.29 -1.18
C PHE A 107 -11.85 -3.14 -0.85
N GLY A 108 -11.29 -3.00 0.36
CA GLY A 108 -10.18 -3.80 0.85
C GLY A 108 -10.61 -5.21 1.29
N PHE A 109 -10.61 -5.46 2.59
CA PHE A 109 -10.88 -6.79 3.17
C PHE A 109 -12.17 -7.42 2.67
N GLN A 110 -13.18 -6.64 2.34
CA GLN A 110 -14.45 -7.13 1.79
C GLN A 110 -14.27 -7.82 0.43
N ARG A 111 -13.33 -7.38 -0.41
CA ARG A 111 -13.09 -7.96 -1.74
C ARG A 111 -11.93 -8.93 -1.79
N VAL A 112 -10.95 -8.76 -0.90
CA VAL A 112 -9.71 -9.54 -0.93
C VAL A 112 -9.44 -10.30 0.37
N GLY A 113 -10.48 -10.64 1.12
CA GLY A 113 -10.36 -11.35 2.38
C GLY A 113 -9.56 -12.66 2.27
N ASP A 114 -9.83 -13.47 1.25
CA ASP A 114 -9.10 -14.71 1.00
C ASP A 114 -7.60 -14.46 0.71
N PHE A 115 -7.28 -13.41 -0.02
CA PHE A 115 -5.89 -13.01 -0.24
C PHE A 115 -5.23 -12.52 1.04
N ALA A 116 -5.97 -11.83 1.91
CA ALA A 116 -5.46 -11.41 3.21
C ALA A 116 -5.17 -12.61 4.11
N TRP A 117 -5.99 -13.64 4.09
CA TRP A 117 -5.71 -14.93 4.75
C TRP A 117 -4.47 -15.62 4.16
N ALA A 118 -4.37 -15.70 2.82
CA ALA A 118 -3.20 -16.25 2.16
C ALA A 118 -1.93 -15.46 2.48
N ALA A 119 -2.03 -14.14 2.58
CA ALA A 119 -0.94 -13.28 3.02
C ALA A 119 -0.50 -13.59 4.45
N GLY A 120 -1.46 -13.78 5.35
CA GLY A 120 -1.20 -14.19 6.73
C GLY A 120 -0.51 -15.54 6.81
N ASP A 121 -1.01 -16.52 6.08
CA ASP A 121 -0.47 -17.89 6.04
C ASP A 121 0.95 -17.93 5.46
N SER A 122 1.21 -17.16 4.41
CA SER A 122 2.55 -17.03 3.81
C SER A 122 3.49 -16.08 4.56
N GLN A 123 3.05 -15.50 5.69
CA GLN A 123 3.80 -14.51 6.48
C GLN A 123 4.27 -13.30 5.66
N ALA A 124 3.46 -12.87 4.71
CA ALA A 124 3.73 -11.68 3.93
C ALA A 124 3.79 -10.43 4.83
N ARG A 125 4.71 -9.52 4.54
CA ARG A 125 4.99 -8.32 5.33
C ARG A 125 4.69 -7.09 4.51
N GLY A 126 3.99 -6.11 5.08
CA GLY A 126 3.67 -4.86 4.39
C GLY A 126 2.55 -4.10 5.07
N PHE A 127 2.16 -3.01 4.46
CA PHE A 127 1.11 -2.14 4.94
C PHE A 127 -0.09 -2.18 3.99
N LEU A 128 -1.27 -2.40 4.57
CA LEU A 128 -2.55 -2.31 3.91
C LEU A 128 -3.25 -1.04 4.39
N ILE A 129 -3.51 -0.09 3.51
CA ILE A 129 -3.99 1.24 3.87
C ILE A 129 -5.34 1.51 3.25
N GLY A 130 -6.38 1.42 4.05
CA GLY A 130 -7.73 1.87 3.69
C GLY A 130 -7.81 3.39 3.71
N ALA A 131 -7.96 4.00 2.55
CA ALA A 131 -8.17 5.43 2.41
C ALA A 131 -9.66 5.74 2.18
N THR A 132 -10.05 7.01 2.25
CA THR A 132 -11.44 7.44 2.05
C THR A 132 -12.43 6.61 2.87
N SER A 133 -12.19 6.52 4.17
CA SER A 133 -13.04 5.80 5.11
C SER A 133 -13.99 6.75 5.87
N GLY A 134 -15.02 6.19 6.45
CA GLY A 134 -15.94 6.91 7.32
C GLY A 134 -17.32 7.12 6.72
N ARG A 135 -18.32 6.78 7.53
CA ARG A 135 -19.72 6.80 7.10
C ARG A 135 -20.27 8.21 6.91
N THR A 136 -19.87 9.14 7.77
CA THR A 136 -20.36 10.52 7.72
C THR A 136 -19.71 11.35 6.64
N THR A 137 -18.41 11.26 6.48
CA THR A 137 -17.64 11.98 5.46
C THR A 137 -18.01 11.58 4.03
N LEU A 138 -18.43 10.33 3.83
CA LEU A 138 -18.74 9.75 2.53
C LEU A 138 -20.25 9.56 2.31
N ALA A 139 -21.09 10.19 3.12
CA ALA A 139 -22.55 10.08 3.00
C ALA A 139 -23.06 10.49 1.62
N GLY A 140 -22.45 11.48 0.98
CA GLY A 140 -22.81 11.94 -0.36
C GLY A 140 -22.42 10.99 -1.49
N GLU A 141 -21.47 10.08 -1.25
CA GLU A 141 -20.99 9.12 -2.25
C GLU A 141 -21.75 7.78 -2.20
N GLY A 142 -22.62 7.60 -1.21
CA GLY A 142 -23.46 6.43 -1.05
C GLY A 142 -22.83 5.31 -0.23
N LEU A 143 -23.68 4.31 0.06
CA LEU A 143 -23.35 3.20 0.96
C LEU A 143 -22.10 2.42 0.55
N GLN A 144 -21.84 2.33 -0.73
CA GLN A 144 -20.68 1.61 -1.28
C GLN A 144 -19.32 2.16 -0.85
N HIS A 145 -19.26 3.38 -0.33
CA HIS A 145 -18.02 4.00 0.17
C HIS A 145 -17.98 4.12 1.71
N GLN A 146 -19.05 3.73 2.38
CA GLN A 146 -19.22 3.90 3.83
C GLN A 146 -18.69 2.69 4.61
N ASP A 147 -17.39 2.55 4.69
CA ASP A 147 -16.77 1.50 5.50
C ASP A 147 -16.99 1.72 7.00
N GLY A 148 -17.22 0.64 7.71
CA GLY A 148 -17.35 0.61 9.15
C GLY A 148 -17.17 -0.79 9.72
N HIS A 149 -16.68 -1.73 8.91
CA HIS A 149 -16.56 -3.15 9.24
C HIS A 149 -15.19 -3.77 8.90
N SER A 150 -14.30 -3.05 8.22
CA SER A 150 -13.00 -3.58 7.81
C SER A 150 -12.17 -4.06 8.99
N HIS A 151 -12.23 -3.39 10.14
CA HIS A 151 -11.54 -3.83 11.37
C HIS A 151 -12.06 -5.18 11.88
N LEU A 152 -13.36 -5.46 11.74
CA LEU A 152 -13.93 -6.76 12.11
C LEU A 152 -13.40 -7.87 11.22
N LEU A 153 -13.27 -7.62 9.92
CA LEU A 153 -12.69 -8.57 8.97
C LEU A 153 -11.19 -8.76 9.23
N ALA A 154 -10.45 -7.69 9.41
CA ALA A 154 -9.02 -7.74 9.72
C ALA A 154 -8.72 -8.51 11.01
N SER A 155 -9.55 -8.36 12.04
CA SER A 155 -9.38 -9.04 13.33
C SER A 155 -9.55 -10.56 13.26
N THR A 156 -10.09 -11.09 12.18
CA THR A 156 -10.19 -12.55 11.97
C THR A 156 -8.87 -13.17 11.55
N ILE A 157 -7.91 -12.38 11.09
CA ILE A 157 -6.60 -12.83 10.59
C ILE A 157 -5.59 -12.70 11.74
N PRO A 158 -5.03 -13.80 12.26
CA PRO A 158 -4.29 -13.80 13.54
C PRO A 158 -3.05 -12.88 13.56
N ASN A 159 -2.38 -12.73 12.45
CA ASN A 159 -1.16 -11.91 12.30
C ASN A 159 -1.40 -10.56 11.59
N CYS A 160 -2.65 -10.14 11.46
CA CYS A 160 -3.01 -8.82 10.97
C CYS A 160 -3.24 -7.86 12.15
N VAL A 161 -2.39 -6.84 12.30
CA VAL A 161 -2.58 -5.81 13.32
C VAL A 161 -3.29 -4.62 12.68
N SER A 162 -4.44 -4.26 13.23
CA SER A 162 -5.34 -3.24 12.68
C SER A 162 -5.32 -1.96 13.50
N TYR A 163 -5.19 -0.82 12.85
CA TYR A 163 -5.13 0.52 13.45
C TYR A 163 -6.12 1.47 12.79
N ASP A 164 -6.60 2.44 13.56
CA ASP A 164 -7.43 3.56 13.07
C ASP A 164 -6.84 4.89 13.55
N PRO A 165 -5.74 5.37 12.94
CA PRO A 165 -5.07 6.58 13.38
C PRO A 165 -5.90 7.83 13.06
N THR A 166 -6.10 8.67 14.05
CA THR A 166 -6.77 9.97 13.92
C THR A 166 -5.80 11.07 13.50
N PHE A 167 -4.58 11.04 14.03
CA PHE A 167 -3.58 12.07 13.82
C PHE A 167 -2.37 11.60 13.01
N ALA A 168 -1.76 12.54 12.30
CA ALA A 168 -0.60 12.26 11.45
C ALA A 168 0.60 11.65 12.20
N TYR A 169 0.81 12.00 13.45
CA TYR A 169 1.90 11.45 14.25
C TYR A 169 1.66 9.99 14.65
N GLU A 170 0.41 9.60 14.85
CA GLU A 170 0.06 8.19 15.11
C GLU A 170 0.39 7.32 13.90
N LEU A 171 0.04 7.80 12.71
CA LEU A 171 0.42 7.13 11.46
C LEU A 171 1.94 6.96 11.36
N ALA A 172 2.72 7.99 11.70
CA ALA A 172 4.18 7.91 11.67
C ALA A 172 4.73 6.89 12.68
N VAL A 173 4.13 6.79 13.86
CA VAL A 173 4.49 5.79 14.88
C VAL A 173 4.18 4.37 14.37
N ILE A 174 2.99 4.15 13.80
CA ILE A 174 2.58 2.86 13.23
C ILE A 174 3.56 2.41 12.13
N PHE A 175 3.91 3.32 11.22
CA PHE A 175 4.86 3.00 10.16
C PHE A 175 6.26 2.69 10.69
N ARG A 176 6.73 3.46 11.67
CA ARG A 176 8.02 3.19 12.32
C ARG A 176 8.01 1.84 13.01
N ASP A 177 6.99 1.56 13.79
CA ASP A 177 6.85 0.32 14.53
C ASP A 177 6.75 -0.88 13.58
N GLY A 178 5.89 -0.82 12.60
CA GLY A 178 5.80 -1.83 11.55
C GLY A 178 7.14 -2.06 10.84
N SER A 179 7.85 -1.00 10.44
CA SER A 179 9.14 -1.11 9.76
C SER A 179 10.21 -1.76 10.66
N VAL A 180 10.22 -1.47 11.96
CA VAL A 180 11.14 -2.09 12.93
C VAL A 180 10.78 -3.55 13.16
N SER A 181 9.50 -3.87 13.25
CA SER A 181 9.03 -5.25 13.41
C SER A 181 9.43 -6.14 12.22
N TYR A 182 9.56 -5.58 11.01
CA TYR A 182 10.12 -6.31 9.86
C TYR A 182 11.56 -6.77 10.07
N THR A 183 12.37 -5.99 10.80
CA THR A 183 13.76 -6.33 11.07
C THR A 183 13.96 -7.22 12.29
N HIS A 184 12.98 -7.27 13.20
CA HIS A 184 13.09 -7.97 14.50
C HIS A 184 12.18 -9.19 14.67
N LEU A 185 11.40 -9.60 13.68
CA LEU A 185 10.56 -10.81 13.74
C LEU A 185 11.35 -12.14 13.81
N ARG A 186 12.61 -12.09 14.28
CA ARG A 186 13.35 -13.28 14.71
C ARG A 186 13.19 -13.61 16.20
N ALA A 187 12.40 -12.89 16.96
CA ALA A 187 12.44 -12.98 18.42
C ALA A 187 11.10 -13.25 19.10
N HIS A 188 10.14 -13.90 18.48
CA HIS A 188 9.02 -14.52 19.16
C HIS A 188 8.74 -15.91 18.55
N GLU A 189 9.74 -16.78 18.61
CA GLU A 189 9.44 -18.17 18.90
C GLU A 189 8.94 -18.17 20.34
N THR A 190 7.66 -18.40 20.50
CA THR A 190 7.03 -18.63 21.79
C THR A 190 7.67 -19.87 22.39
N ASP A 191 8.37 -19.69 23.49
CA ASP A 191 8.57 -20.76 24.47
C ASP A 191 7.18 -21.21 24.93
N SER A 192 6.76 -22.37 24.46
CA SER A 192 5.62 -23.13 24.97
C SER A 192 6.03 -23.93 26.17
#